data_bd9721bf3262886a6c159aa64abc7cd4
#
_entry.id   bd9721bf3262886a6c159aa64abc7cd4
#
_cell.length_a   1.000
_cell.length_b   1.000
_cell.length_c   1.000
_cell.angle_alpha   90.00
_cell.angle_beta   90.00
_cell.angle_gamma   90.00
#
_symmetry.space_group_name_H-M   'P 1'
#
loop_
_entity.id
_entity.type
_entity.pdbx_description
1 polymer ?
#
loop_
_entity_poly.entity_id
_entity_poly.type
_entity_poly.pdbx_seq_one_letter_code
_entity_poly.pdbx_strand_id
1 'polypeptide(L)'
;MVTPEKLVSLALEAMDRAYYPYSGYAVGAALLCADGTVYQGCNIENASFTPTICAERTAFFKAIYDGHREFTAIAICGGKGGKIAGAFPPCGVCRQVMREFCEDDFKVYLVNGKESYEELTLADILPHSFRPREHMQD
;
A
#
# COMPACT_ATOMS: atom_id res chain seq x y z
N MET A 1 -13.06 2.19 15.70
CA MET A 1 -13.02 1.53 14.38
C MET A 1 -12.39 2.47 13.35
N VAL A 2 -11.48 1.95 12.53
CA VAL A 2 -10.83 2.76 11.48
C VAL A 2 -11.72 2.74 10.24
N THR A 3 -12.20 3.91 9.83
CA THR A 3 -13.03 4.05 8.63
C THR A 3 -12.15 4.17 7.38
N PRO A 4 -12.69 3.91 6.18
CA PRO A 4 -11.94 4.17 4.94
C PRO A 4 -11.45 5.61 4.85
N GLU A 5 -12.28 6.58 5.27
CA GLU A 5 -11.92 8.00 5.26
C GLU A 5 -10.72 8.28 6.16
N LYS A 6 -10.69 7.66 7.34
CA LYS A 6 -9.55 7.81 8.25
C LYS A 6 -8.29 7.20 7.65
N LEU A 7 -8.42 6.05 7.01
CA LEU A 7 -7.29 5.38 6.37
C LEU A 7 -6.73 6.22 5.22
N VAL A 8 -7.60 6.81 4.42
CA VAL A 8 -7.22 7.74 3.34
C VAL A 8 -6.45 8.94 3.91
N SER A 9 -6.95 9.52 5.00
CA SER A 9 -6.29 10.64 5.68
C SER A 9 -4.87 10.27 6.14
N LEU A 10 -4.70 9.08 6.67
CA LEU A 10 -3.39 8.60 7.14
C LEU A 10 -2.43 8.32 5.99
N ALA A 11 -2.94 7.86 4.84
CA ALA A 11 -2.12 7.69 3.64
C ALA A 11 -1.63 9.04 3.12
N LEU A 12 -2.50 10.03 3.09
CA LEU A 12 -2.12 11.40 2.66
C LEU A 12 -1.06 11.99 3.59
N GLU A 13 -1.20 11.79 4.89
CA GLU A 13 -0.20 12.22 5.87
C GLU A 13 1.15 11.53 5.64
N ALA A 14 1.13 10.22 5.37
CA ALA A 14 2.34 9.45 5.13
C ALA A 14 3.10 9.93 3.88
N MET A 15 2.37 10.36 2.85
CA MET A 15 2.96 10.85 1.61
C MET A 15 3.92 12.02 1.86
N ASP A 16 3.66 12.85 2.86
CA ASP A 16 4.50 13.99 3.19
C ASP A 16 5.87 13.60 3.75
N ARG A 17 6.07 12.32 4.09
CA ARG A 17 7.34 11.81 4.63
C ARG A 17 8.20 11.11 3.59
N ALA A 18 7.76 11.08 2.34
CA ALA A 18 8.45 10.36 1.27
C ALA A 18 9.83 10.95 0.98
N TYR A 19 10.77 10.08 0.61
CA TYR A 19 12.08 10.46 0.12
C TYR A 19 12.16 10.07 -1.35
N TYR A 20 12.06 11.07 -2.25
CA TYR A 20 11.86 10.81 -3.67
C TYR A 20 12.67 11.71 -4.61
N PRO A 21 14.00 11.84 -4.39
CA PRO A 21 14.81 12.76 -5.20
C PRO A 21 15.03 12.33 -6.65
N TYR A 22 14.74 11.05 -6.98
CA TYR A 22 15.02 10.52 -8.31
C TYR A 22 13.80 10.56 -9.21
N SER A 23 12.65 10.07 -8.76
CA SER A 23 11.46 9.99 -9.60
C SER A 23 10.64 11.29 -9.62
N GLY A 24 10.71 12.07 -8.56
CA GLY A 24 9.85 13.22 -8.39
C GLY A 24 8.43 12.89 -7.95
N TYR A 25 8.15 11.60 -7.62
CA TYR A 25 6.82 11.16 -7.17
C TYR A 25 6.86 10.78 -5.70
N ALA A 26 5.96 11.39 -4.91
CA ALA A 26 5.75 11.03 -3.52
C ALA A 26 4.55 10.09 -3.43
N VAL A 27 4.68 9.03 -2.66
CA VAL A 27 3.62 8.03 -2.45
C VAL A 27 3.46 7.79 -0.96
N GLY A 28 2.21 7.67 -0.52
CA GLY A 28 1.88 7.35 0.86
C GLY A 28 0.93 6.17 0.92
N ALA A 29 1.02 5.41 2.00
CA ALA A 29 0.15 4.27 2.24
C ALA A 29 -0.22 4.19 3.71
N ALA A 30 -1.40 3.66 3.98
CA ALA A 30 -1.86 3.35 5.33
C ALA A 30 -2.47 1.95 5.30
N LEU A 31 -1.87 1.03 6.05
CA LEU A 31 -2.24 -0.38 6.09
C LEU A 31 -3.00 -0.66 7.38
N LEU A 32 -4.20 -1.21 7.25
CA LEU A 32 -5.04 -1.57 8.38
C LEU A 32 -4.89 -3.05 8.69
N CYS A 33 -4.42 -3.34 9.91
CA CYS A 33 -4.34 -4.72 10.40
C CYS A 33 -5.68 -5.18 10.94
N ALA A 34 -5.87 -6.50 11.02
CA ALA A 34 -7.13 -7.08 11.49
C ALA A 34 -7.51 -6.64 12.90
N ASP A 35 -6.52 -6.35 13.76
CA ASP A 35 -6.76 -5.91 15.13
C ASP A 35 -7.03 -4.40 15.27
N GLY A 36 -7.05 -3.66 14.16
CA GLY A 36 -7.30 -2.22 14.14
C GLY A 36 -6.05 -1.35 14.13
N THR A 37 -4.86 -1.93 14.28
CA THR A 37 -3.61 -1.16 14.19
C THR A 37 -3.38 -0.68 12.76
N VAL A 38 -2.89 0.55 12.61
CA VAL A 38 -2.59 1.11 11.29
C VAL A 38 -1.08 1.36 11.18
N TYR A 39 -0.51 0.94 10.06
CA TYR A 39 0.89 1.21 9.73
C TYR A 39 0.97 2.11 8.52
N GLN A 40 1.64 3.25 8.68
CA GLN A 40 1.86 4.18 7.59
C GLN A 40 3.17 3.84 6.89
N GLY A 41 3.23 4.11 5.58
CA GLY A 41 4.44 3.96 4.80
C GLY A 41 4.55 5.03 3.74
N CYS A 42 5.76 5.28 3.29
CA CYS A 42 6.05 6.19 2.18
C CYS A 42 7.12 5.56 1.31
N ASN A 43 7.25 6.04 0.07
CA ASN A 43 8.32 5.56 -0.78
C ASN A 43 9.66 6.16 -0.34
N ILE A 44 10.70 5.35 -0.44
CA ILE A 44 12.06 5.73 -0.05
C ILE A 44 12.98 5.28 -1.18
N GLU A 45 13.51 6.24 -1.92
CA GLU A 45 14.29 5.99 -3.11
C GLU A 45 15.78 5.88 -2.81
N ASN A 46 16.51 5.29 -3.75
CA ASN A 46 17.94 5.06 -3.59
C ASN A 46 18.65 5.23 -4.93
N ALA A 47 19.87 5.76 -4.88
CA ALA A 47 20.69 5.97 -6.07
C ALA A 47 20.98 4.65 -6.81
N SER A 48 21.00 3.52 -6.11
CA SER A 48 21.18 2.19 -6.72
C SER A 48 19.91 1.63 -7.36
N PHE A 49 18.77 2.28 -7.16
CA PHE A 49 17.42 1.89 -7.58
C PHE A 49 16.92 0.59 -6.93
N THR A 50 17.69 -0.49 -6.98
CA THR A 50 17.26 -1.78 -6.41
C THR A 50 16.77 -1.70 -4.96
N PRO A 51 17.43 -0.98 -4.03
CA PRO A 51 16.90 -0.83 -2.66
C PRO A 51 15.70 0.10 -2.55
N THR A 52 15.35 0.82 -3.61
CA THR A 52 14.15 1.69 -3.61
C THR A 52 12.94 0.87 -3.20
N ILE A 53 12.14 1.41 -2.27
CA ILE A 53 10.96 0.73 -1.78
C ILE A 53 9.71 1.58 -1.98
N CYS A 54 8.62 0.93 -2.35
CA CYS A 54 7.32 1.57 -2.48
C CYS A 54 6.68 1.78 -1.11
N ALA A 55 5.79 2.76 -1.03
CA ALA A 55 5.08 3.09 0.21
C ALA A 55 4.34 1.88 0.80
N GLU A 56 3.70 1.10 -0.05
CA GLU A 56 2.94 -0.08 0.36
C GLU A 56 3.84 -1.11 1.05
N ARG A 57 5.02 -1.37 0.48
CA ARG A 57 5.95 -2.34 1.08
C ARG A 57 6.54 -1.81 2.39
N THR A 58 6.79 -0.51 2.48
CA THR A 58 7.24 0.09 3.74
C THR A 58 6.21 -0.18 4.84
N ALA A 59 4.93 0.02 4.55
CA ALA A 59 3.85 -0.21 5.52
C ALA A 59 3.76 -1.70 5.89
N PHE A 60 3.75 -2.59 4.91
CA PHE A 60 3.68 -4.03 5.17
C PHE A 60 4.88 -4.52 5.97
N PHE A 61 6.09 -4.11 5.62
CA PHE A 61 7.29 -4.60 6.28
C PHE A 61 7.37 -4.13 7.73
N LYS A 62 6.92 -2.91 8.02
CA LYS A 62 6.81 -2.43 9.40
C LYS A 62 5.83 -3.28 10.20
N ALA A 63 4.67 -3.57 9.62
CA ALA A 63 3.64 -4.38 10.28
C ALA A 63 4.12 -5.81 10.51
N ILE A 64 4.74 -6.41 9.50
CA ILE A 64 5.29 -7.77 9.59
C ILE A 64 6.37 -7.84 10.67
N TYR A 65 7.25 -6.83 10.72
CA TYR A 65 8.30 -6.78 11.74
C TYR A 65 7.70 -6.78 13.15
N ASP A 66 6.58 -6.09 13.33
CA ASP A 66 5.90 -6.00 14.64
C ASP A 66 5.04 -7.23 14.96
N GLY A 67 5.00 -8.21 14.06
CA GLY A 67 4.32 -9.49 14.31
C GLY A 67 2.93 -9.63 13.70
N HIS A 68 2.47 -8.64 12.95
CA HIS A 68 1.15 -8.72 12.31
C HIS A 68 1.21 -9.60 11.06
N ARG A 69 0.17 -10.42 10.86
CA ARG A 69 0.07 -11.33 9.71
C ARG A 69 -1.30 -11.29 9.05
N GLU A 70 -2.28 -10.59 9.64
CA GLU A 70 -3.64 -10.51 9.12
C GLU A 70 -4.01 -9.06 8.87
N PHE A 71 -4.47 -8.75 7.66
CA PHE A 71 -4.70 -7.40 7.20
C PHE A 71 -6.08 -7.26 6.57
N THR A 72 -6.68 -6.08 6.72
CA THR A 72 -8.04 -5.79 6.27
C THR A 72 -8.07 -4.93 5.03
N ALA A 73 -7.25 -3.88 4.99
CA ALA A 73 -7.31 -2.88 3.92
C ALA A 73 -6.02 -2.07 3.85
N ILE A 74 -5.82 -1.43 2.70
CA ILE A 74 -4.75 -0.46 2.51
C ILE A 74 -5.29 0.72 1.71
N ALA A 75 -4.91 1.94 2.09
CA ALA A 75 -5.15 3.14 1.30
C ALA A 75 -3.83 3.60 0.69
N ILE A 76 -3.85 3.99 -0.57
CA ILE A 76 -2.66 4.37 -1.33
C ILE A 76 -2.92 5.68 -2.05
N CYS A 77 -1.99 6.63 -1.93
CA CYS A 77 -2.05 7.88 -2.66
C CYS A 77 -0.67 8.21 -3.20
N GLY A 78 -0.63 9.00 -4.27
CA GLY A 78 0.65 9.40 -4.83
C GLY A 78 0.49 10.44 -5.93
N GLY A 79 1.58 11.12 -6.21
CA GLY A 79 1.58 12.10 -7.28
C GLY A 79 2.91 12.83 -7.39
N LYS A 80 3.11 13.46 -8.54
CA LYS A 80 4.31 14.23 -8.82
C LYS A 80 4.41 15.42 -7.88
N GLY A 81 5.55 15.54 -7.19
CA GLY A 81 5.78 16.62 -6.22
C GLY A 81 4.85 16.56 -5.02
N GLY A 82 4.22 15.40 -4.75
CA GLY A 82 3.29 15.25 -3.65
C GLY A 82 1.89 15.80 -3.95
N LYS A 83 1.55 15.99 -5.22
CA LYS A 83 0.24 16.51 -5.63
C LYS A 83 -0.60 15.40 -6.23
N ILE A 84 -1.78 15.17 -5.66
CA ILE A 84 -2.70 14.15 -6.14
C ILE A 84 -3.33 14.62 -7.45
N ALA A 85 -3.16 13.83 -8.53
CA ALA A 85 -3.71 14.14 -9.83
C ALA A 85 -4.61 13.00 -10.35
N GLY A 86 -4.94 12.05 -9.50
CA GLY A 86 -5.75 10.88 -9.83
C GLY A 86 -5.29 9.69 -9.02
N ALA A 87 -5.88 8.53 -9.29
CA ALA A 87 -5.51 7.30 -8.60
C ALA A 87 -4.05 6.93 -8.91
N PHE A 88 -3.37 6.38 -7.90
CA PHE A 88 -1.98 5.94 -8.02
C PHE A 88 -1.92 4.46 -7.63
N PRO A 89 -2.14 3.54 -8.58
CA PRO A 89 -2.25 2.12 -8.25
C PRO A 89 -0.91 1.53 -7.81
N PRO A 90 -0.94 0.46 -7.00
CA PRO A 90 0.29 -0.20 -6.58
C PRO A 90 0.96 -0.92 -7.76
N CYS A 91 2.29 -0.96 -7.77
CA CYS A 91 3.03 -1.69 -8.78
C CYS A 91 2.85 -3.21 -8.62
N GLY A 92 3.26 -3.97 -9.63
CA GLY A 92 3.12 -5.43 -9.60
C GLY A 92 3.85 -6.09 -8.44
N VAL A 93 5.01 -5.58 -8.06
CA VAL A 93 5.78 -6.11 -6.93
C VAL A 93 4.99 -5.95 -5.64
N CYS A 94 4.40 -4.77 -5.42
CA CYS A 94 3.57 -4.52 -4.23
C CYS A 94 2.33 -5.39 -4.21
N ARG A 95 1.70 -5.63 -5.36
CA ARG A 95 0.53 -6.51 -5.45
C ARG A 95 0.89 -7.93 -5.05
N GLN A 96 2.05 -8.42 -5.46
CA GLN A 96 2.52 -9.75 -5.06
C GLN A 96 2.83 -9.82 -3.56
N VAL A 97 3.40 -8.75 -2.98
CA VAL A 97 3.61 -8.68 -1.52
C VAL A 97 2.27 -8.75 -0.79
N MET A 98 1.25 -8.04 -1.28
CA MET A 98 -0.11 -8.12 -0.72
C MET A 98 -0.63 -9.55 -0.78
N ARG A 99 -0.42 -10.25 -1.90
CA ARG A 99 -0.92 -11.61 -2.09
C ARG A 99 -0.27 -12.61 -1.13
N GLU A 100 0.95 -12.36 -0.71
CA GLU A 100 1.62 -13.22 0.27
C GLU A 100 0.83 -13.29 1.58
N PHE A 101 0.26 -12.16 2.00
CA PHE A 101 -0.33 -12.00 3.33
C PHE A 101 -1.84 -11.79 3.32
N CYS A 102 -2.46 -11.57 2.17
CA CYS A 102 -3.87 -11.16 2.10
C CYS A 102 -4.68 -12.08 1.19
N GLU A 103 -5.97 -12.17 1.49
CA GLU A 103 -6.93 -12.94 0.71
C GLU A 103 -7.56 -12.06 -0.39
N ASP A 104 -8.43 -12.67 -1.20
CA ASP A 104 -9.05 -11.99 -2.36
C ASP A 104 -9.88 -10.76 -1.96
N ASP A 105 -10.46 -10.77 -0.77
CA ASP A 105 -11.34 -9.70 -0.29
C ASP A 105 -10.61 -8.53 0.38
N PHE A 106 -9.28 -8.56 0.43
CA PHE A 106 -8.49 -7.47 0.97
C PHE A 106 -8.83 -6.18 0.21
N LYS A 107 -9.17 -5.12 0.93
CA LYS A 107 -9.61 -3.86 0.33
C LYS A 107 -8.44 -2.97 -0.03
N VAL A 108 -8.49 -2.40 -1.22
CA VAL A 108 -7.49 -1.45 -1.70
C VAL A 108 -8.21 -0.15 -2.05
N TYR A 109 -7.92 0.91 -1.31
CA TYR A 109 -8.50 2.24 -1.54
C TYR A 109 -7.49 3.07 -2.31
N LEU A 110 -7.78 3.36 -3.57
CA LEU A 110 -6.94 4.21 -4.41
C LEU A 110 -7.42 5.65 -4.26
N VAL A 111 -6.63 6.47 -3.58
CA VAL A 111 -6.99 7.86 -3.30
C VAL A 111 -6.83 8.68 -4.58
N ASN A 112 -7.89 9.37 -5.01
CA ASN A 112 -7.86 10.18 -6.23
C ASN A 112 -8.17 11.66 -5.96
N GLY A 113 -8.21 12.07 -4.70
CA GLY A 113 -8.41 13.44 -4.23
C GLY A 113 -8.27 13.48 -2.73
N LYS A 114 -8.45 14.65 -2.12
CA LYS A 114 -8.26 14.79 -0.66
C LYS A 114 -9.26 13.97 0.15
N GLU A 115 -10.46 13.74 -0.37
CA GLU A 115 -11.52 13.04 0.33
C GLU A 115 -12.18 11.98 -0.53
N SER A 116 -11.65 11.73 -1.74
CA SER A 116 -12.24 10.77 -2.66
C SER A 116 -11.29 9.61 -2.92
N TYR A 117 -11.86 8.44 -3.12
CA TYR A 117 -11.10 7.22 -3.36
C TYR A 117 -11.97 6.23 -4.13
N GLU A 118 -11.30 5.31 -4.81
CA GLU A 118 -11.91 4.17 -5.47
C GLU A 118 -11.64 2.92 -4.62
N GLU A 119 -12.67 2.13 -4.35
CA GLU A 119 -12.51 0.89 -3.59
C GLU A 119 -12.42 -0.31 -4.53
N LEU A 120 -11.33 -1.07 -4.40
CA LEU A 120 -11.10 -2.29 -5.15
C LEU A 120 -10.74 -3.41 -4.17
N THR A 121 -10.72 -4.65 -4.66
CA THR A 121 -10.20 -5.79 -3.89
C THR A 121 -8.89 -6.25 -4.49
N LEU A 122 -8.14 -7.05 -3.73
CA LEU A 122 -6.92 -7.65 -4.25
C LEU A 122 -7.20 -8.53 -5.47
N ALA A 123 -8.33 -9.27 -5.46
CA ALA A 123 -8.74 -10.07 -6.61
C ALA A 123 -8.92 -9.23 -7.87
N ASP A 124 -9.42 -7.98 -7.73
CA ASP A 124 -9.60 -7.08 -8.87
C ASP A 124 -8.28 -6.66 -9.49
N ILE A 125 -7.24 -6.43 -8.68
CA ILE A 125 -5.98 -5.86 -9.17
C ILE A 125 -4.88 -6.91 -9.38
N LEU A 126 -5.10 -8.16 -8.94
CA LEU A 126 -4.15 -9.26 -9.17
C LEU A 126 -4.92 -10.57 -9.38
N PRO A 127 -5.68 -10.68 -10.49
CA PRO A 127 -6.38 -11.91 -10.81
C PRO A 127 -5.39 -13.02 -11.20
N HIS A 128 -5.78 -14.28 -10.96
CA HIS A 128 -4.94 -15.44 -11.32
C HIS A 128 -3.54 -15.34 -10.72
N SER A 129 -3.45 -14.87 -9.49
CA SER A 129 -2.16 -14.59 -8.86
C SER A 129 -1.49 -15.86 -8.34
N PHE A 130 -0.16 -15.81 -8.29
CA PHE A 130 0.63 -16.85 -7.67
C PHE A 130 0.50 -16.76 -6.15
N ARG A 131 0.12 -17.87 -5.50
CA ARG A 131 -0.07 -17.97 -4.04
C ARG A 131 0.79 -19.09 -3.48
N PRO A 132 1.63 -18.83 -2.47
CA PRO A 132 2.41 -19.90 -1.85
C PRO A 132 1.52 -20.96 -1.21
N ARG A 133 0.38 -20.58 -0.63
CA ARG A 133 -0.55 -21.53 -0.03
C ARG A 133 -1.14 -22.53 -1.02
N GLU A 134 -1.30 -22.12 -2.28
CA GLU A 134 -1.89 -22.95 -3.31
C GLU A 134 -0.86 -23.57 -4.24
N HIS A 135 0.26 -22.91 -4.46
CA HIS A 135 1.20 -23.26 -5.52
C HIS A 135 2.56 -23.75 -5.03
N MET A 136 2.86 -23.62 -3.73
CA MET A 136 4.13 -24.02 -3.14
C MET A 136 3.98 -25.01 -1.99
N GLN A 137 2.81 -25.62 -1.82
CA GLN A 137 2.59 -26.63 -0.80
C GLN A 137 3.07 -27.98 -1.30
N ASP A 138 3.58 -28.78 -0.38
CA ASP A 138 4.01 -30.15 -0.63
C ASP A 138 2.82 -31.11 -0.87
#